data_f8d95daf3b765326a1b0e9987920bcaf
#
_entry.id   f8d95daf3b765326a1b0e9987920bcaf
#
_cell.length_a   1.000
_cell.length_b   1.000
_cell.length_c   1.000
_cell.angle_alpha   90.00
_cell.angle_beta   90.00
_cell.angle_gamma   90.00
#
_symmetry.space_group_name_H-M   'P 1'
#
loop_
_entity.id
_entity.type
_entity.pdbx_description
1 polymer ?
#
loop_
_entity_poly.entity_id
_entity_poly.type
_entity_poly.pdbx_seq_one_letter_code
_entity_poly.pdbx_strand_id
1 'polypeptide(L)'
;KLENPSNFFRIRYAGNIPQEADVLVYYKTSPVGSTLDFDRINWTLSDPDYAIVKVQNGDDTFIDVDYSEEGLSQFDVIAVKIVMQSTNSSAIPRIRDLRIIACA
;
A
#
# COMPACT_ATOMS: atom_id res chain seq x y z
N LYS A 1 -16.28 2.23 2.59
CA LYS A 1 -16.49 2.74 3.96
C LYS A 1 -16.43 1.61 4.98
N LEU A 2 -15.77 1.85 6.10
CA LEU A 2 -15.64 0.87 7.17
C LEU A 2 -16.92 0.80 8.00
N GLU A 3 -17.24 -0.39 8.49
CA GLU A 3 -18.36 -0.59 9.40
C GLU A 3 -18.13 0.11 10.73
N ASN A 4 -16.88 0.03 11.24
CA ASN A 4 -16.47 0.72 12.47
C ASN A 4 -15.28 1.62 12.17
N PRO A 5 -15.21 2.83 12.79
CA PRO A 5 -14.05 3.69 12.61
C PRO A 5 -12.75 3.04 13.11
N SER A 6 -11.66 3.36 12.44
CA SER A 6 -10.34 2.83 12.76
C SER A 6 -9.32 3.97 12.83
N ASN A 7 -8.23 3.75 13.55
CA ASN A 7 -7.10 4.66 13.62
C ASN A 7 -5.78 4.01 13.22
N PHE A 8 -5.85 2.82 12.67
CA PHE A 8 -4.72 1.99 12.32
C PHE A 8 -5.08 1.11 11.15
N PHE A 9 -4.16 0.92 10.22
CA PHE A 9 -4.36 -0.05 9.15
C PHE A 9 -3.05 -0.74 8.79
N ARG A 10 -3.19 -1.89 8.16
CA ARG A 10 -2.08 -2.67 7.66
C ARG A 10 -2.35 -3.08 6.22
N ILE A 11 -1.32 -3.02 5.39
CA ILE A 11 -1.37 -3.47 3.99
C ILE A 11 -0.35 -4.59 3.84
N ARG A 12 -0.74 -5.68 3.19
CA ARG A 12 0.17 -6.77 2.87
C ARG A 12 -0.08 -7.23 1.44
N TYR A 13 0.99 -7.53 0.74
CA TYR A 13 0.91 -8.20 -0.56
C TYR A 13 2.11 -9.13 -0.73
N ALA A 14 2.00 -10.08 -1.67
CA ALA A 14 3.13 -10.89 -2.12
C ALA A 14 3.66 -10.26 -3.41
N GLY A 15 4.91 -9.84 -3.40
CA GLY A 15 5.52 -9.12 -4.51
C GLY A 15 6.68 -9.85 -5.14
N ASN A 16 6.70 -9.87 -6.46
CA ASN A 16 7.87 -10.24 -7.25
C ASN A 16 8.39 -8.94 -7.88
N ILE A 17 9.40 -8.35 -7.26
CA ILE A 17 9.91 -7.03 -7.63
C ILE A 17 11.36 -7.19 -8.12
N PRO A 18 11.58 -7.11 -9.45
CA PRO A 18 12.93 -7.18 -10.01
C PRO A 18 13.81 -6.01 -9.57
N GLN A 19 15.14 -6.15 -9.72
CA GLN A 19 16.12 -5.15 -9.27
C GLN A 19 15.88 -3.77 -9.87
N GLU A 20 15.38 -3.70 -11.11
CA GLU A 20 15.18 -2.44 -11.84
C GLU A 20 13.77 -1.89 -11.68
N ALA A 21 12.95 -2.52 -10.85
CA ALA A 21 11.57 -2.13 -10.63
C ALA A 21 11.36 -1.63 -9.20
N ASP A 22 10.30 -0.86 -9.02
CA ASP A 22 9.86 -0.37 -7.72
C ASP A 22 8.36 -0.45 -7.60
N VAL A 23 7.89 -0.61 -6.36
CA VAL A 23 6.47 -0.55 -6.02
C VAL A 23 6.30 0.49 -4.93
N LEU A 24 5.44 1.48 -5.18
CA LEU A 24 5.11 2.53 -4.23
C LEU A 24 3.66 2.36 -3.80
N VAL A 25 3.42 2.49 -2.51
CA VAL A 25 2.08 2.39 -1.94
C VAL A 25 1.70 3.74 -1.34
N TYR A 26 0.54 4.25 -1.75
CA TYR A 26 -0.04 5.48 -1.23
C TYR A 26 -1.37 5.17 -0.60
N TYR A 27 -1.73 5.95 0.39
CA TYR A 27 -3.03 5.84 1.04
C TYR A 27 -3.64 7.21 1.26
N LYS A 28 -4.95 7.21 1.46
CA LYS A 28 -5.66 8.36 2.02
C LYS A 28 -6.83 7.87 2.85
N THR A 29 -7.14 8.62 3.88
CA THR A 29 -8.22 8.31 4.81
C THR A 29 -9.11 9.52 4.96
N SER A 30 -10.40 9.29 5.22
CA SER A 30 -11.33 10.35 5.56
C SER A 30 -11.67 10.25 7.04
N PRO A 31 -11.36 11.28 7.85
CA PRO A 31 -11.71 11.27 9.27
C PRO A 31 -13.20 11.16 9.49
N VAL A 32 -13.59 10.55 10.61
CA VAL A 32 -15.00 10.44 10.99
C VAL A 32 -15.60 11.84 11.12
N GLY A 33 -16.75 12.03 10.51
CA GLY A 33 -17.45 13.32 10.51
C GLY A 33 -16.88 14.35 9.55
N SER A 34 -15.92 13.99 8.74
CA SER A 34 -15.36 14.91 7.74
C SER A 34 -16.41 15.26 6.68
N THR A 35 -16.48 16.55 6.34
CA THR A 35 -17.30 17.04 5.24
C THR A 35 -16.49 17.26 3.96
N LEU A 36 -15.18 17.02 4.03
CA LEU A 36 -14.31 17.19 2.87
C LEU A 36 -14.57 16.10 1.83
N ASP A 37 -14.64 16.50 0.55
CA ASP A 37 -14.76 15.57 -0.56
C ASP A 37 -13.56 14.64 -0.58
N PHE A 38 -13.81 13.33 -0.58
CA PHE A 38 -12.76 12.32 -0.53
C PHE A 38 -11.77 12.46 -1.69
N ASP A 39 -12.25 12.85 -2.87
CA ASP A 39 -11.40 13.02 -4.05
C ASP A 39 -10.41 14.17 -3.88
N ARG A 40 -10.65 15.10 -2.97
CA ARG A 40 -9.78 16.23 -2.68
C ARG A 40 -8.72 15.94 -1.62
N ILE A 41 -8.82 14.81 -0.95
CA ILE A 41 -7.82 14.42 0.05
C ILE A 41 -6.54 13.99 -0.68
N ASN A 42 -5.40 14.52 -0.25
CA ASN A 42 -4.12 14.18 -0.85
C ASN A 42 -3.70 12.77 -0.48
N TRP A 43 -3.05 12.09 -1.43
CA TRP A 43 -2.43 10.81 -1.18
C TRP A 43 -1.18 10.98 -0.33
N THR A 44 -0.94 10.05 0.59
CA THR A 44 0.26 10.00 1.43
C THR A 44 1.04 8.73 1.10
N LEU A 45 2.34 8.88 0.89
CA LEU A 45 3.22 7.73 0.66
C LEU A 45 3.36 6.94 1.96
N SER A 46 3.19 5.63 1.87
CA SER A 46 3.43 4.71 2.98
C SER A 46 4.77 4.01 2.76
N ASP A 47 5.61 3.99 3.79
CA ASP A 47 6.87 3.26 3.73
C ASP A 47 6.67 1.82 4.21
N PRO A 48 7.32 0.83 3.57
CA PRO A 48 7.22 -0.55 4.03
C PRO A 48 7.85 -0.70 5.42
N ASP A 49 7.31 -1.65 6.21
CA ASP A 49 7.80 -1.92 7.57
C ASP A 49 9.24 -2.41 7.57
N TYR A 50 9.62 -3.11 6.50
CA TYR A 50 10.98 -3.61 6.29
C TYR A 50 11.41 -3.27 4.87
N ALA A 51 12.73 -3.21 4.64
CA ALA A 51 13.24 -2.98 3.30
C ALA A 51 12.70 -4.03 2.32
N ILE A 52 12.25 -3.56 1.15
CA ILE A 52 11.72 -4.46 0.12
C ILE A 52 12.86 -5.31 -0.42
N VAL A 53 12.66 -6.63 -0.40
CA VAL A 53 13.61 -7.58 -0.96
C VAL A 53 13.31 -7.76 -2.44
N LYS A 54 14.25 -7.36 -3.28
CA LYS A 54 14.10 -7.49 -4.72
C LYS A 54 14.70 -8.82 -5.20
N VAL A 55 14.17 -9.31 -6.33
CA VAL A 55 14.61 -10.57 -6.92
C VAL A 55 15.38 -10.32 -8.22
N GLN A 56 16.10 -11.33 -8.70
CA GLN A 56 16.75 -11.27 -10.00
C GLN A 56 15.70 -11.34 -11.12
N ASN A 57 16.01 -10.72 -12.26
CA ASN A 57 15.13 -10.82 -13.42
C ASN A 57 14.94 -12.29 -13.81
N GLY A 58 13.69 -12.69 -14.03
CA GLY A 58 13.34 -14.06 -14.35
C GLY A 58 13.10 -14.96 -13.16
N ASP A 59 13.38 -14.50 -11.95
CA ASP A 59 13.04 -15.24 -10.73
C ASP A 59 11.55 -15.08 -10.46
N ASP A 60 10.84 -16.18 -10.22
CA ASP A 60 9.39 -16.21 -9.99
C ASP A 60 9.02 -16.22 -8.51
N THR A 61 9.96 -15.97 -7.62
CA THR A 61 9.70 -15.94 -6.18
C THR A 61 8.87 -14.71 -5.79
N PHE A 62 7.82 -14.91 -4.99
CA PHE A 62 7.05 -13.83 -4.39
C PHE A 62 7.41 -13.72 -2.92
N ILE A 63 7.60 -12.50 -2.47
CA ILE A 63 8.03 -12.19 -1.10
C ILE A 63 7.00 -11.27 -0.47
N ASP A 64 6.58 -11.57 0.77
CA ASP A 64 5.60 -10.76 1.48
C ASP A 64 6.16 -9.38 1.80
N VAL A 65 5.36 -8.35 1.55
CA VAL A 65 5.69 -6.96 1.87
C VAL A 65 4.57 -6.40 2.74
N ASP A 66 4.95 -5.78 3.85
CA ASP A 66 4.02 -5.23 4.83
C ASP A 66 4.20 -3.73 4.98
N TYR A 67 3.06 -3.05 5.15
CA TYR A 67 2.98 -1.63 5.46
C TYR A 67 2.04 -1.46 6.65
N SER A 68 2.41 -0.62 7.60
CA SER A 68 1.58 -0.32 8.77
C SER A 68 1.55 1.17 9.01
N GLU A 69 0.38 1.74 9.26
CA GLU A 69 0.21 3.13 9.65
C GLU A 69 -0.61 3.19 10.92
N GLU A 70 -0.02 3.80 11.96
CA GLU A 70 -0.59 3.90 13.29
C GLU A 70 -0.73 5.35 13.71
N GLY A 71 -1.48 5.60 14.78
CA GLY A 71 -1.61 6.95 15.33
C GLY A 71 -2.38 7.92 14.46
N LEU A 72 -3.16 7.41 13.52
CA LEU A 72 -4.01 8.23 12.67
C LEU A 72 -5.23 8.72 13.42
N SER A 73 -5.80 9.86 12.99
CA SER A 73 -7.13 10.25 13.43
C SER A 73 -8.13 9.17 13.00
N GLN A 74 -9.14 8.91 13.83
CA GLN A 74 -10.15 7.92 13.47
C GLN A 74 -10.72 8.21 12.09
N PHE A 75 -10.79 7.17 11.26
CA PHE A 75 -11.32 7.27 9.90
C PHE A 75 -12.34 6.16 9.65
N ASP A 76 -13.27 6.42 8.76
CA ASP A 76 -14.25 5.41 8.32
C ASP A 76 -14.20 5.16 6.81
N VAL A 77 -13.32 5.86 6.10
CA VAL A 77 -13.07 5.62 4.68
C VAL A 77 -11.57 5.56 4.45
N ILE A 78 -11.11 4.56 3.70
CA ILE A 78 -9.71 4.40 3.33
C ILE A 78 -9.63 4.02 1.85
N ALA A 79 -8.63 4.56 1.17
CA ALA A 79 -8.26 4.14 -0.17
C ALA A 79 -6.76 3.91 -0.25
N VAL A 80 -6.37 2.94 -1.06
CA VAL A 80 -4.97 2.57 -1.29
C VAL A 80 -4.69 2.62 -2.78
N LYS A 81 -3.55 3.19 -3.14
CA LYS A 81 -3.09 3.25 -4.53
C LYS A 81 -1.71 2.62 -4.61
N ILE A 82 -1.52 1.72 -5.56
CA ILE A 82 -0.24 1.07 -5.80
C ILE A 82 0.29 1.56 -7.15
N VAL A 83 1.51 2.09 -7.13
CA VAL A 83 2.21 2.54 -8.32
C VAL A 83 3.39 1.62 -8.57
N MET A 84 3.42 1.02 -9.75
CA MET A 84 4.49 0.13 -10.17
C MET A 84 5.35 0.82 -11.21
N GLN A 85 6.66 0.82 -11.00
CA GLN A 85 7.64 1.47 -11.87
C GLN A 85 8.74 0.51 -12.26
N SER A 86 9.30 0.70 -13.46
CA SER A 86 10.49 -0.05 -13.88
C SER A 86 11.30 0.79 -14.86
N THR A 87 12.62 0.71 -14.75
CA THR A 87 13.55 1.30 -15.71
C THR A 87 13.89 0.35 -16.86
N ASN A 88 13.38 -0.90 -16.80
CA ASN A 88 13.61 -1.94 -17.81
C ASN A 88 12.25 -2.55 -18.18
N SER A 89 11.86 -2.45 -19.44
CA SER A 89 10.57 -2.93 -19.92
C SER A 89 10.39 -4.45 -19.80
N SER A 90 11.47 -5.21 -19.62
CA SER A 90 11.41 -6.65 -19.39
C SER A 90 11.43 -7.02 -17.91
N ALA A 91 11.59 -6.06 -17.01
CA ALA A 91 11.63 -6.27 -15.56
C ALA A 91 10.38 -5.66 -14.93
N ILE A 92 9.26 -6.35 -15.05
CA ILE A 92 7.95 -5.85 -14.61
C ILE A 92 7.65 -6.39 -13.21
N PRO A 93 7.32 -5.50 -12.23
CA PRO A 93 6.92 -5.98 -10.92
C PRO A 93 5.55 -6.66 -10.99
N ARG A 94 5.37 -7.70 -10.19
CA ARG A 94 4.12 -8.45 -10.10
C ARG A 94 3.66 -8.47 -8.64
N ILE A 95 2.36 -8.28 -8.43
CA ILE A 95 1.76 -8.28 -7.10
C ILE A 95 0.57 -9.22 -7.09
N ARG A 96 0.44 -9.98 -6.00
CA ARG A 96 -0.72 -10.82 -5.76
C ARG A 96 -1.08 -10.80 -4.28
N ASP A 97 -2.28 -11.28 -3.98
CA ASP A 97 -2.79 -11.47 -2.62
C ASP A 97 -2.78 -10.16 -1.81
N LEU A 98 -3.16 -9.05 -2.44
CA LEU A 98 -3.25 -7.76 -1.75
C LEU A 98 -4.34 -7.80 -0.69
N ARG A 99 -3.97 -7.40 0.53
CA ARG A 99 -4.89 -7.30 1.67
C ARG A 99 -4.75 -5.96 2.35
N ILE A 100 -5.88 -5.38 2.71
CA ILE A 100 -5.94 -4.14 3.48
C ILE A 100 -6.78 -4.43 4.72
N ILE A 101 -6.18 -4.27 5.88
CA ILE A 101 -6.83 -4.55 7.16
C ILE A 101 -6.85 -3.28 7.99
N ALA A 102 -8.04 -2.78 8.30
CA ALA A 102 -8.22 -1.64 9.18
C ALA A 102 -8.64 -2.15 10.56
N CYS A 103 -8.01 -1.61 11.59
CA CYS A 103 -8.23 -2.03 12.97
C CYS A 103 -8.68 -0.85 13.84
N ALA A 104 -9.59 -1.14 14.71
CA ALA A 104 -10.04 -0.16 15.70
C ALA A 104 -9.22 -0.28 16.99
#